data_a5628ab3532a32f952da136d6fadb627
#
_entry.id   a5628ab3532a32f952da136d6fadb627
#
_cell.length_a   1.000
_cell.length_b   1.000
_cell.length_c   1.000
_cell.angle_alpha   90.00
_cell.angle_beta   90.00
_cell.angle_gamma   90.00
#
_symmetry.space_group_name_H-M   'P 1'
#
loop_
_entity.id
_entity.type
_entity.pdbx_description
1 polymer ?
#
loop_
_entity_poly.entity_id
_entity_poly.type
_entity_poly.pdbx_seq_one_letter_code
_entity_poly.pdbx_strand_id
1 'polypeptide(L)'
;NIMSEGIDNDGDGRINEDGIGGLDLHRNYPENWRPDTGGDKTRRGYTQGGAGAYPLSEIETRATVLFLLANPNVSVVNSMDTRVPMHLRPPSTSRSSERMYPEDLAYYVKFDTLGMDITGYPWAGDVYYTYRMRVPVNPFTGDSASPGPLFGHSPDFGYWYYGAIWYGDELWNGGAMEDYNNDGLRDQVDALIWDEQGNGGDGFREWEPLHHPVLGDVEIGGFHPKFFSQNGPTHVLEDGISRQALFNFEMSKQLPLIDDVDTSIRVHRGDDSTTYEVTVSWTNSGQLPTALRQAQLVKIVQEDRVRLEFADSLTEGDTPSLRIVTPSRRNKVISAGWTEPGEQKSVRFEVRTYGIPGVEGTVHVMSTRGGLVKVPLVLGQP
;
A
#
# COMPACT_ATOMS: atom_id res chain seq x y z
N ASN A 1 28.73 -24.36 -2.18
CA ASN A 1 27.43 -24.35 -1.48
C ASN A 1 27.54 -23.42 -0.29
N ILE A 2 26.85 -22.30 -0.31
CA ILE A 2 26.73 -21.44 0.86
C ILE A 2 25.75 -22.16 1.78
N MET A 3 26.23 -22.60 2.92
CA MET A 3 25.42 -23.14 3.98
C MET A 3 25.14 -22.02 4.97
N SER A 4 23.94 -21.94 5.47
CA SER A 4 23.63 -21.10 6.60
C SER A 4 24.42 -21.56 7.85
N GLU A 5 24.12 -21.57 8.99
CA GLU A 5 24.91 -22.07 10.12
C GLU A 5 24.83 -23.60 10.18
N GLY A 6 25.63 -24.28 10.91
CA GLY A 6 25.60 -25.73 11.11
C GLY A 6 24.89 -26.15 12.39
N ILE A 7 23.86 -25.41 12.81
CA ILE A 7 23.12 -25.61 14.05
C ILE A 7 21.67 -25.91 13.72
N ASP A 8 21.05 -26.79 14.48
CA ASP A 8 19.63 -27.04 14.50
C ASP A 8 18.99 -26.06 15.50
N ASN A 9 18.41 -24.95 14.98
CA ASN A 9 17.88 -23.89 15.82
C ASN A 9 16.43 -24.12 16.26
N ASP A 10 15.68 -24.91 15.51
CA ASP A 10 14.29 -25.23 15.86
C ASP A 10 14.10 -26.58 16.54
N GLY A 11 15.17 -27.39 16.61
CA GLY A 11 15.18 -28.68 17.31
C GLY A 11 14.48 -29.81 16.54
N ASP A 12 14.34 -29.70 15.22
CA ASP A 12 13.65 -30.71 14.39
C ASP A 12 14.57 -31.88 13.98
N GLY A 13 15.85 -31.82 14.33
CA GLY A 13 16.86 -32.86 14.06
C GLY A 13 17.61 -32.67 12.74
N ARG A 14 17.41 -31.57 12.05
CA ARG A 14 18.15 -31.19 10.85
C ARG A 14 19.09 -30.05 11.14
N ILE A 15 20.18 -30.00 10.38
CA ILE A 15 21.15 -28.91 10.46
C ILE A 15 21.26 -28.23 9.09
N ASN A 16 21.60 -26.93 9.07
CA ASN A 16 21.77 -26.10 7.87
C ASN A 16 20.48 -25.82 7.07
N GLU A 17 19.32 -26.09 7.61
CA GLU A 17 18.06 -25.71 6.97
C GLU A 17 17.42 -24.51 7.63
N ASP A 18 17.73 -24.27 8.91
CA ASP A 18 17.34 -23.05 9.60
C ASP A 18 18.13 -21.85 9.07
N GLY A 19 17.45 -20.78 8.81
CA GLY A 19 18.11 -19.51 8.55
C GLY A 19 18.72 -18.93 9.83
N ILE A 20 19.40 -17.79 9.69
CA ILE A 20 20.08 -17.07 10.80
C ILE A 20 19.10 -16.58 11.89
N GLY A 21 17.90 -17.12 11.94
CA GLY A 21 16.86 -16.71 12.88
C GLY A 21 16.17 -15.41 12.47
N GLY A 22 15.06 -15.13 13.13
CA GLY A 22 14.21 -13.97 12.85
C GLY A 22 13.10 -14.26 11.85
N LEU A 23 12.07 -13.46 11.94
CA LEU A 23 10.88 -13.59 11.11
C LEU A 23 10.97 -12.72 9.87
N ASP A 24 10.28 -13.14 8.83
CA ASP A 24 9.93 -12.26 7.72
C ASP A 24 8.60 -11.57 8.05
N LEU A 25 8.66 -10.32 8.44
CA LEU A 25 7.48 -9.54 8.81
C LEU A 25 6.48 -9.42 7.65
N HIS A 26 6.93 -9.52 6.40
CA HIS A 26 6.07 -9.58 5.21
C HIS A 26 5.25 -10.88 5.10
N ARG A 27 5.47 -11.87 5.96
CA ARG A 27 4.70 -13.12 6.01
C ARG A 27 3.72 -13.15 7.17
N ASN A 28 3.67 -12.12 8.01
CA ASN A 28 2.85 -12.08 9.22
C ASN A 28 1.51 -11.35 9.07
N TYR A 29 1.14 -10.92 7.85
CA TYR A 29 -0.16 -10.30 7.59
C TYR A 29 -1.28 -11.32 7.40
N PRO A 30 -2.54 -10.98 7.70
CA PRO A 30 -3.63 -11.97 7.80
C PRO A 30 -4.09 -12.56 6.47
N GLU A 31 -3.94 -11.82 5.34
CA GLU A 31 -4.41 -12.33 4.05
C GLU A 31 -3.57 -13.54 3.60
N ASN A 32 -4.24 -14.66 3.39
CA ASN A 32 -3.60 -15.92 3.00
C ASN A 32 -2.46 -16.37 3.93
N TRP A 33 -2.50 -15.99 5.21
CA TRP A 33 -1.44 -16.36 6.15
C TRP A 33 -1.33 -17.88 6.31
N ARG A 34 -0.11 -18.37 6.40
CA ARG A 34 0.20 -19.79 6.69
C ARG A 34 1.42 -19.90 7.61
N PRO A 35 1.41 -20.84 8.56
CA PRO A 35 2.53 -21.02 9.47
C PRO A 35 3.81 -21.50 8.78
N ASP A 36 3.70 -22.09 7.60
CA ASP A 36 4.80 -22.66 6.81
C ASP A 36 5.19 -21.83 5.58
N THR A 37 4.70 -20.59 5.51
CA THR A 37 4.95 -19.65 4.39
C THR A 37 4.73 -20.22 2.98
N GLY A 38 3.95 -21.30 2.87
CA GLY A 38 3.55 -21.87 1.57
C GLY A 38 4.07 -23.26 1.29
N GLY A 39 4.34 -24.04 2.31
CA GLY A 39 4.72 -25.45 2.19
C GLY A 39 6.21 -25.72 2.29
N ASP A 40 7.03 -24.68 2.45
CA ASP A 40 8.41 -24.85 2.85
C ASP A 40 8.46 -25.08 4.36
N LYS A 41 8.68 -26.33 4.74
CA LYS A 41 8.68 -26.77 6.14
C LYS A 41 9.86 -26.20 6.94
N THR A 42 10.85 -25.67 6.25
CA THR A 42 12.05 -25.10 6.87
C THR A 42 11.84 -23.64 7.33
N ARG A 43 10.78 -22.97 6.85
CA ARG A 43 10.47 -21.57 7.16
C ARG A 43 9.28 -21.44 8.10
N ARG A 44 9.33 -22.12 9.25
CA ARG A 44 8.24 -22.14 10.21
C ARG A 44 8.45 -21.13 11.33
N GLY A 45 7.33 -20.61 11.82
CA GLY A 45 7.30 -19.86 13.07
C GLY A 45 8.33 -18.73 13.11
N TYR A 46 9.36 -18.91 13.93
CA TYR A 46 10.36 -17.90 14.22
C TYR A 46 11.70 -18.08 13.50
N THR A 47 11.79 -18.99 12.54
CA THR A 47 12.96 -19.12 11.67
C THR A 47 12.99 -18.00 10.63
N GLN A 48 14.14 -17.76 10.01
CA GLN A 48 14.26 -16.73 8.96
C GLN A 48 13.31 -17.02 7.81
N GLY A 49 12.48 -16.02 7.46
CA GLY A 49 11.38 -16.16 6.51
C GLY A 49 10.14 -16.84 7.10
N GLY A 50 10.12 -17.12 8.40
CA GLY A 50 8.95 -17.62 9.11
C GLY A 50 7.85 -16.59 9.24
N ALA A 51 6.61 -17.07 9.42
CA ALA A 51 5.40 -16.24 9.42
C ALA A 51 4.91 -15.84 10.82
N GLY A 52 5.63 -16.20 11.86
CA GLY A 52 5.20 -16.00 13.25
C GLY A 52 4.17 -17.05 13.72
N ALA A 53 3.74 -16.96 14.96
CA ALA A 53 2.86 -17.93 15.59
C ALA A 53 1.42 -17.87 15.07
N TYR A 54 0.95 -16.68 14.67
CA TYR A 54 -0.38 -16.41 14.11
C TYR A 54 -0.34 -15.07 13.37
N PRO A 55 -1.36 -14.76 12.54
CA PRO A 55 -1.41 -13.46 11.86
C PRO A 55 -1.32 -12.31 12.84
N LEU A 56 -0.43 -11.35 12.58
CA LEU A 56 -0.17 -10.19 13.46
C LEU A 56 0.34 -10.59 14.86
N SER A 57 1.02 -11.74 14.99
CA SER A 57 1.73 -12.10 16.23
C SER A 57 2.83 -11.10 16.54
N GLU A 58 3.46 -10.55 15.53
CA GLU A 58 4.58 -9.64 15.68
C GLU A 58 4.09 -8.21 15.99
N ILE A 59 4.79 -7.56 16.90
CA ILE A 59 4.40 -6.24 17.40
C ILE A 59 4.46 -5.17 16.30
N GLU A 60 5.41 -5.29 15.38
CA GLU A 60 5.65 -4.37 14.27
C GLU A 60 4.50 -4.45 13.26
N THR A 61 4.14 -5.65 12.81
CA THR A 61 3.02 -5.85 11.87
C THR A 61 1.70 -5.45 12.48
N ARG A 62 1.48 -5.81 13.75
CA ARG A 62 0.28 -5.41 14.49
C ARG A 62 0.19 -3.90 14.68
N ALA A 63 1.30 -3.24 15.02
CA ALA A 63 1.33 -1.78 15.17
C ALA A 63 1.03 -1.07 13.84
N THR A 64 1.59 -1.56 12.73
CA THR A 64 1.32 -1.04 11.38
C THR A 64 -0.15 -1.17 11.03
N VAL A 65 -0.75 -2.33 11.24
CA VAL A 65 -2.18 -2.57 10.95
C VAL A 65 -3.07 -1.68 11.83
N LEU A 66 -2.78 -1.58 13.13
CA LEU A 66 -3.56 -0.71 14.03
C LEU A 66 -3.44 0.77 13.64
N PHE A 67 -2.26 1.22 13.24
CA PHE A 67 -2.07 2.59 12.71
C PHE A 67 -2.94 2.83 11.48
N LEU A 68 -2.94 1.92 10.51
CA LEU A 68 -3.75 2.03 9.30
C LEU A 68 -5.25 2.02 9.62
N LEU A 69 -5.71 1.14 10.50
CA LEU A 69 -7.13 1.11 10.90
C LEU A 69 -7.57 2.39 11.60
N ALA A 70 -6.66 3.05 12.33
CA ALA A 70 -6.91 4.37 12.94
C ALA A 70 -6.85 5.52 11.91
N ASN A 71 -6.26 5.29 10.73
CA ASN A 71 -6.07 6.28 9.67
C ASN A 71 -6.67 5.79 8.33
N PRO A 72 -7.99 5.63 8.22
CA PRO A 72 -8.64 5.08 7.02
C PRO A 72 -8.48 5.95 5.76
N ASN A 73 -7.95 7.17 5.92
CA ASN A 73 -7.68 8.11 4.84
C ASN A 73 -6.42 7.76 4.01
N VAL A 74 -5.59 6.82 4.43
CA VAL A 74 -4.43 6.38 3.65
C VAL A 74 -4.90 5.62 2.42
N SER A 75 -4.58 6.12 1.22
CA SER A 75 -5.02 5.54 -0.06
C SER A 75 -3.94 4.74 -0.76
N VAL A 76 -2.68 5.06 -0.51
CA VAL A 76 -1.50 4.42 -1.11
C VAL A 76 -0.49 4.10 -0.03
N VAL A 77 0.08 2.92 -0.09
CA VAL A 77 1.18 2.46 0.77
C VAL A 77 2.27 1.85 -0.10
N ASN A 78 3.51 2.12 0.24
CA ASN A 78 4.66 1.44 -0.32
C ASN A 78 5.52 0.89 0.82
N SER A 79 5.57 -0.43 0.94
CA SER A 79 6.47 -1.12 1.87
C SER A 79 7.73 -1.53 1.11
N MET A 80 8.89 -1.15 1.64
CA MET A 80 10.17 -1.39 0.98
C MET A 80 10.87 -2.59 1.57
N ASP A 81 11.39 -3.42 0.70
CA ASP A 81 12.17 -4.62 1.01
C ASP A 81 13.45 -4.64 0.14
N THR A 82 14.18 -5.70 0.19
CA THR A 82 15.33 -6.02 -0.66
C THR A 82 15.23 -7.52 -1.04
N ARG A 83 15.83 -7.98 -2.11
CA ARG A 83 17.04 -7.51 -2.80
C ARG A 83 16.94 -7.66 -4.32
N VAL A 84 15.85 -7.36 -4.90
CA VAL A 84 15.71 -7.38 -6.36
C VAL A 84 14.98 -6.11 -6.78
N PRO A 85 15.52 -5.30 -7.72
CA PRO A 85 14.92 -4.02 -8.08
C PRO A 85 13.63 -4.23 -8.86
N MET A 86 12.50 -4.21 -8.16
CA MET A 86 11.18 -4.42 -8.75
C MET A 86 10.07 -3.75 -7.95
N HIS A 87 8.98 -3.45 -8.63
CA HIS A 87 7.73 -2.99 -8.05
C HIS A 87 6.74 -4.13 -7.97
N LEU A 88 6.43 -4.59 -6.75
CA LEU A 88 5.54 -5.71 -6.53
C LEU A 88 4.17 -5.26 -6.03
N ARG A 89 3.13 -5.69 -6.69
CA ARG A 89 1.73 -5.47 -6.34
C ARG A 89 1.01 -6.79 -6.02
N PRO A 90 -0.16 -6.75 -5.35
CA PRO A 90 -0.96 -7.96 -5.15
C PRO A 90 -1.48 -8.54 -6.50
N PRO A 91 -1.86 -9.80 -6.54
CA PRO A 91 -1.80 -10.76 -5.45
C PRO A 91 -0.47 -11.52 -5.36
N SER A 92 -0.22 -12.09 -4.19
CA SER A 92 0.92 -12.98 -3.97
C SER A 92 0.61 -14.46 -4.18
N THR A 93 -0.66 -14.83 -4.40
CA THR A 93 -1.10 -16.23 -4.48
C THR A 93 -1.71 -16.65 -5.83
N SER A 94 -1.88 -15.70 -6.76
CA SER A 94 -2.43 -15.91 -8.10
C SER A 94 -2.06 -14.74 -9.01
N ARG A 95 -2.48 -14.78 -10.27
CA ARG A 95 -2.34 -13.61 -11.16
C ARG A 95 -3.33 -12.51 -10.80
N SER A 96 -2.93 -11.26 -10.97
CA SER A 96 -3.79 -10.09 -10.71
C SER A 96 -5.08 -10.13 -11.52
N SER A 97 -4.98 -10.52 -12.80
CA SER A 97 -6.14 -10.61 -13.70
C SER A 97 -7.19 -11.64 -13.28
N GLU A 98 -6.85 -12.56 -12.36
CA GLU A 98 -7.75 -13.59 -11.86
C GLU A 98 -8.50 -13.18 -10.60
N ARG A 99 -7.95 -12.26 -9.83
CA ARG A 99 -8.43 -11.98 -8.47
C ARG A 99 -8.80 -10.51 -8.22
N MET A 100 -8.18 -9.58 -8.92
CA MET A 100 -8.44 -8.14 -8.72
C MET A 100 -9.57 -7.67 -9.62
N TYR A 101 -10.28 -6.63 -9.17
CA TYR A 101 -11.19 -5.91 -10.04
C TYR A 101 -10.40 -5.27 -11.19
N PRO A 102 -10.87 -5.38 -12.45
CA PRO A 102 -10.15 -4.81 -13.59
C PRO A 102 -9.91 -3.31 -13.49
N GLU A 103 -10.87 -2.58 -12.91
CA GLU A 103 -10.79 -1.13 -12.69
C GLU A 103 -9.65 -0.79 -11.73
N ASP A 104 -9.54 -1.53 -10.62
CA ASP A 104 -8.46 -1.34 -9.64
C ASP A 104 -7.11 -1.74 -10.23
N LEU A 105 -7.05 -2.85 -10.96
CA LEU A 105 -5.83 -3.32 -11.62
C LEU A 105 -5.29 -2.29 -12.61
N ALA A 106 -6.16 -1.53 -13.28
CA ALA A 106 -5.74 -0.49 -14.21
C ALA A 106 -4.90 0.61 -13.51
N TYR A 107 -5.25 0.98 -12.28
CA TYR A 107 -4.46 1.92 -11.50
C TYR A 107 -3.09 1.35 -11.12
N TYR A 108 -3.04 0.08 -10.73
CA TYR A 108 -1.76 -0.59 -10.46
C TYR A 108 -0.86 -0.65 -11.69
N VAL A 109 -1.39 -1.01 -12.86
CA VAL A 109 -0.61 -1.05 -14.11
C VAL A 109 -0.07 0.34 -14.48
N LYS A 110 -0.84 1.40 -14.24
CA LYS A 110 -0.37 2.78 -14.41
C LYS A 110 0.83 3.07 -13.49
N PHE A 111 0.76 2.65 -12.23
CA PHE A 111 1.87 2.83 -11.28
C PHE A 111 3.05 1.91 -11.56
N ASP A 112 2.85 0.68 -12.05
CA ASP A 112 3.92 -0.19 -12.54
C ASP A 112 4.78 0.55 -13.58
N THR A 113 4.13 1.13 -14.57
CA THR A 113 4.80 1.92 -15.63
C THR A 113 5.53 3.14 -15.07
N LEU A 114 4.84 3.91 -14.23
CA LEU A 114 5.41 5.10 -13.60
C LEU A 114 6.62 4.76 -12.73
N GLY A 115 6.54 3.67 -11.96
CA GLY A 115 7.63 3.21 -11.12
C GLY A 115 8.85 2.82 -11.94
N MET A 116 8.67 1.99 -12.97
CA MET A 116 9.78 1.58 -13.85
C MET A 116 10.42 2.77 -14.56
N ASP A 117 9.63 3.73 -15.03
CA ASP A 117 10.13 4.92 -15.69
C ASP A 117 11.00 5.80 -14.77
N ILE A 118 10.61 5.93 -13.51
CA ILE A 118 11.32 6.76 -12.52
C ILE A 118 12.55 6.06 -11.96
N THR A 119 12.38 4.80 -11.55
CA THR A 119 13.42 4.07 -10.82
C THR A 119 14.43 3.40 -11.77
N GLY A 120 14.02 3.12 -13.00
CA GLY A 120 14.78 2.28 -13.94
C GLY A 120 14.74 0.79 -13.58
N TYR A 121 13.85 0.38 -12.67
CA TYR A 121 13.72 -1.03 -12.31
C TYR A 121 13.21 -1.86 -13.50
N PRO A 122 13.78 -3.04 -13.73
CA PRO A 122 13.44 -3.83 -14.91
C PRO A 122 12.14 -4.62 -14.80
N TRP A 123 11.54 -4.69 -13.60
CA TRP A 123 10.35 -5.50 -13.37
C TRP A 123 9.31 -4.76 -12.54
N ALA A 124 8.05 -4.92 -12.95
CA ALA A 124 6.89 -4.55 -12.17
C ALA A 124 5.76 -5.56 -12.42
N GLY A 125 4.94 -5.85 -11.40
CA GLY A 125 3.82 -6.76 -11.58
C GLY A 125 3.37 -7.45 -10.29
N ASP A 126 2.48 -8.45 -10.45
CA ASP A 126 2.05 -9.20 -9.28
C ASP A 126 3.17 -10.09 -8.71
N VAL A 127 3.16 -10.21 -7.37
CA VAL A 127 4.14 -11.01 -6.63
C VAL A 127 4.17 -12.45 -7.11
N TYR A 128 2.99 -13.04 -7.36
CA TYR A 128 2.86 -14.46 -7.74
C TYR A 128 3.67 -14.83 -8.98
N TYR A 129 3.61 -13.98 -10.00
CA TYR A 129 4.29 -14.22 -11.28
C TYR A 129 5.66 -13.56 -11.33
N THR A 130 5.71 -12.26 -11.06
CA THR A 130 6.88 -11.41 -11.33
C THR A 130 8.06 -11.81 -10.47
N TYR A 131 7.84 -12.09 -9.19
CA TYR A 131 8.92 -12.40 -8.26
C TYR A 131 9.75 -13.64 -8.69
N ARG A 132 9.12 -14.67 -9.23
CA ARG A 132 9.82 -15.90 -9.65
C ARG A 132 10.23 -15.89 -11.11
N MET A 133 9.42 -15.29 -11.98
CA MET A 133 9.64 -15.33 -13.44
C MET A 133 10.71 -14.34 -13.92
N ARG A 134 11.26 -13.49 -13.05
CA ARG A 134 12.40 -12.62 -13.37
C ARG A 134 13.66 -13.40 -13.79
N VAL A 135 13.80 -14.62 -13.27
CA VAL A 135 14.85 -15.57 -13.70
C VAL A 135 14.13 -16.81 -14.24
N PRO A 136 13.87 -16.85 -15.55
CA PRO A 136 13.02 -17.89 -16.15
C PRO A 136 13.64 -19.28 -16.14
N VAL A 137 14.97 -19.37 -15.99
CA VAL A 137 15.69 -20.63 -15.87
C VAL A 137 16.69 -20.51 -14.72
N ASN A 138 16.69 -21.49 -13.83
CA ASN A 138 17.68 -21.54 -12.74
C ASN A 138 19.06 -21.81 -13.35
N PRO A 139 20.02 -20.88 -13.21
CA PRO A 139 21.33 -21.01 -13.87
C PRO A 139 22.17 -22.19 -13.32
N PHE A 140 21.85 -22.69 -12.12
CA PHE A 140 22.59 -23.78 -11.50
C PHE A 140 22.02 -25.17 -11.79
N THR A 141 20.70 -25.28 -11.94
CA THR A 141 20.02 -26.57 -12.17
C THR A 141 19.50 -26.73 -13.58
N GLY A 142 19.36 -25.66 -14.34
CA GLY A 142 18.74 -25.64 -15.66
C GLY A 142 17.21 -25.80 -15.62
N ASP A 143 16.61 -25.78 -14.42
CA ASP A 143 15.17 -25.92 -14.25
C ASP A 143 14.45 -24.65 -14.65
N SER A 144 13.35 -24.78 -15.37
CA SER A 144 12.48 -23.64 -15.67
C SER A 144 11.80 -23.13 -14.41
N ALA A 145 11.82 -21.80 -14.23
CA ALA A 145 11.05 -21.17 -13.18
C ALA A 145 9.55 -21.33 -13.43
N SER A 146 8.78 -21.41 -12.36
CA SER A 146 7.32 -21.38 -12.41
C SER A 146 6.78 -20.33 -11.43
N PRO A 147 5.66 -19.67 -11.76
CA PRO A 147 4.97 -18.85 -10.79
C PRO A 147 4.67 -19.63 -9.51
N GLY A 148 4.66 -18.96 -8.38
CA GLY A 148 4.38 -19.63 -7.13
C GLY A 148 3.91 -18.68 -6.03
N PRO A 149 3.04 -19.18 -5.14
CA PRO A 149 2.44 -18.36 -4.10
C PRO A 149 3.47 -17.96 -3.03
N LEU A 150 3.27 -16.74 -2.50
CA LEU A 150 3.78 -16.29 -1.22
C LEU A 150 2.59 -15.97 -0.31
N PHE A 151 2.73 -16.23 0.98
CA PHE A 151 1.62 -16.15 1.93
C PHE A 151 1.86 -15.14 3.03
N GLY A 152 0.77 -14.56 3.58
CA GLY A 152 0.84 -13.56 4.64
C GLY A 152 1.44 -12.22 4.21
N HIS A 153 1.38 -11.89 2.94
CA HIS A 153 2.08 -10.74 2.35
C HIS A 153 1.35 -9.41 2.59
N SER A 154 2.11 -8.35 2.91
CA SER A 154 1.55 -7.05 3.24
C SER A 154 0.75 -6.38 2.11
N PRO A 155 1.16 -6.39 0.82
CA PRO A 155 0.35 -5.88 -0.28
C PRO A 155 -1.02 -6.55 -0.41
N ASP A 156 -1.12 -7.86 -0.16
CA ASP A 156 -2.39 -8.58 -0.18
C ASP A 156 -3.34 -8.08 0.92
N PHE A 157 -2.84 -7.92 2.15
CA PHE A 157 -3.61 -7.29 3.22
C PHE A 157 -4.05 -5.89 2.83
N GLY A 158 -3.15 -5.10 2.26
CA GLY A 158 -3.43 -3.73 1.84
C GLY A 158 -4.58 -3.62 0.86
N TYR A 159 -4.61 -4.46 -0.15
CA TYR A 159 -5.68 -4.46 -1.13
C TYR A 159 -6.99 -5.05 -0.59
N TRP A 160 -6.96 -6.29 -0.04
CA TRP A 160 -8.19 -7.00 0.33
C TRP A 160 -8.82 -6.57 1.64
N TYR A 161 -8.01 -6.24 2.67
CA TYR A 161 -8.53 -5.92 4.01
C TYR A 161 -8.60 -4.44 4.30
N TYR A 162 -7.66 -3.68 3.75
CA TYR A 162 -7.60 -2.24 3.98
C TYR A 162 -8.15 -1.43 2.79
N GLY A 163 -8.15 -2.00 1.59
CA GLY A 163 -8.68 -1.38 0.38
C GLY A 163 -7.82 -0.23 -0.17
N ALA A 164 -6.51 -0.27 0.01
CA ALA A 164 -5.57 0.71 -0.55
C ALA A 164 -4.79 0.14 -1.72
N ILE A 165 -4.18 1.00 -2.53
CA ILE A 165 -3.07 0.62 -3.37
C ILE A 165 -1.89 0.34 -2.45
N TRP A 166 -1.30 -0.84 -2.55
CA TRP A 166 -0.14 -1.21 -1.76
C TRP A 166 0.91 -1.86 -2.63
N TYR A 167 2.09 -1.27 -2.66
CA TYR A 167 3.28 -1.84 -3.28
C TYR A 167 4.21 -2.43 -2.23
N GLY A 168 4.90 -3.52 -2.60
CA GLY A 168 6.06 -4.03 -1.91
C GLY A 168 7.26 -3.89 -2.85
N ASP A 169 7.92 -2.74 -2.79
CA ASP A 169 9.06 -2.48 -3.64
C ASP A 169 10.29 -3.18 -3.10
N GLU A 170 10.97 -3.95 -3.95
CA GLU A 170 12.25 -4.50 -3.62
C GLU A 170 13.37 -3.65 -4.20
N LEU A 171 14.30 -3.27 -3.34
CA LEU A 171 15.43 -2.42 -3.65
C LEU A 171 16.68 -3.25 -3.81
N TRP A 172 17.68 -2.75 -4.55
CA TRP A 172 19.00 -3.33 -4.63
C TRP A 172 19.06 -4.83 -5.01
N ASN A 173 20.00 -5.24 -5.80
CA ASN A 173 20.14 -6.63 -6.26
C ASN A 173 21.53 -7.22 -5.99
N GLY A 174 22.25 -6.72 -5.02
CA GLY A 174 23.55 -7.26 -4.67
C GLY A 174 24.67 -7.00 -5.71
N GLY A 175 24.52 -5.91 -6.50
CA GLY A 175 25.51 -5.56 -7.52
C GLY A 175 25.26 -6.16 -8.91
N ALA A 176 24.37 -7.15 -9.06
CA ALA A 176 24.05 -7.74 -10.36
C ALA A 176 23.00 -6.90 -11.14
N MET A 177 23.21 -5.58 -11.22
CA MET A 177 22.31 -4.66 -11.91
C MET A 177 22.33 -4.84 -13.43
N GLU A 178 23.46 -5.23 -13.99
CA GLU A 178 23.71 -5.44 -15.40
C GLU A 178 24.32 -6.82 -15.63
N ASP A 179 24.26 -7.29 -16.85
CA ASP A 179 24.97 -8.47 -17.34
C ASP A 179 26.36 -8.02 -17.77
N TYR A 180 27.30 -8.02 -16.83
CA TYR A 180 28.66 -7.50 -17.03
C TYR A 180 29.56 -8.45 -17.84
N ASN A 181 29.28 -9.75 -17.81
CA ASN A 181 30.01 -10.77 -18.55
C ASN A 181 29.42 -11.11 -19.91
N ASN A 182 28.22 -10.59 -20.23
CA ASN A 182 27.45 -10.80 -21.49
C ASN A 182 27.10 -12.28 -21.73
N ASP A 183 26.76 -13.03 -20.68
CA ASP A 183 26.32 -14.42 -20.80
C ASP A 183 24.78 -14.57 -20.85
N GLY A 184 24.05 -13.45 -20.77
CA GLY A 184 22.60 -13.39 -20.81
C GLY A 184 21.94 -13.57 -19.44
N LEU A 185 22.71 -13.66 -18.37
CA LEU A 185 22.23 -13.78 -16.99
C LEU A 185 22.61 -12.52 -16.20
N ARG A 186 21.96 -12.33 -15.06
CA ARG A 186 22.33 -11.36 -14.04
C ARG A 186 22.45 -12.11 -12.73
N ASP A 187 23.66 -12.49 -12.38
CA ASP A 187 23.90 -13.40 -11.28
C ASP A 187 25.06 -12.97 -10.35
N GLN A 188 25.59 -13.92 -9.60
CA GLN A 188 26.68 -13.66 -8.65
C GLN A 188 28.01 -13.34 -9.35
N VAL A 189 28.21 -13.75 -10.60
CA VAL A 189 29.42 -13.41 -11.34
C VAL A 189 29.38 -11.93 -11.70
N ASP A 190 28.22 -11.42 -12.13
CA ASP A 190 28.04 -10.00 -12.39
C ASP A 190 28.20 -9.17 -11.11
N ALA A 191 27.67 -9.66 -10.00
CA ALA A 191 27.85 -9.02 -8.71
C ALA A 191 29.33 -8.92 -8.30
N LEU A 192 30.11 -9.96 -8.56
CA LEU A 192 31.56 -9.97 -8.30
C LEU A 192 32.30 -9.00 -9.21
N ILE A 193 32.02 -9.00 -10.51
CA ILE A 193 32.60 -8.06 -11.46
C ILE A 193 32.30 -6.62 -11.05
N TRP A 194 31.03 -6.34 -10.70
CA TRP A 194 30.65 -5.02 -10.22
C TRP A 194 31.35 -4.63 -8.90
N ASP A 195 31.49 -5.57 -7.96
CA ASP A 195 32.16 -5.33 -6.70
C ASP A 195 33.62 -4.93 -6.90
N GLU A 196 34.33 -5.63 -7.77
CA GLU A 196 35.73 -5.31 -8.11
C GLU A 196 35.85 -3.97 -8.82
N GLN A 197 34.98 -3.67 -9.78
CA GLN A 197 35.09 -2.49 -10.64
C GLN A 197 34.48 -1.23 -10.04
N GLY A 198 33.37 -1.37 -9.33
CA GLY A 198 32.53 -0.26 -8.85
C GLY A 198 32.53 -0.08 -7.33
N ASN A 199 32.95 -1.08 -6.56
CA ASN A 199 32.91 -1.08 -5.11
C ASN A 199 34.28 -1.31 -4.44
N GLY A 200 35.35 -1.44 -5.23
CA GLY A 200 36.70 -1.64 -4.72
C GLY A 200 36.94 -3.01 -4.07
N GLY A 201 36.10 -4.00 -4.36
CA GLY A 201 36.20 -5.36 -3.79
C GLY A 201 35.76 -5.47 -2.33
N ASP A 202 35.03 -4.49 -1.81
CA ASP A 202 34.63 -4.48 -0.38
C ASP A 202 33.44 -5.38 -0.06
N GLY A 203 32.68 -5.81 -1.07
CA GLY A 203 31.48 -6.63 -0.92
C GLY A 203 31.76 -8.13 -0.78
N PHE A 204 32.89 -8.60 -1.33
CA PHE A 204 33.26 -10.01 -1.31
C PHE A 204 34.51 -10.24 -0.42
N ARG A 205 34.52 -11.35 0.28
CA ARG A 205 35.68 -11.83 1.03
C ARG A 205 36.13 -13.17 0.50
N GLU A 206 37.43 -13.31 0.25
CA GLU A 206 38.03 -14.60 -0.11
C GLU A 206 37.74 -15.66 0.95
N TRP A 207 37.60 -16.91 0.52
CA TRP A 207 37.35 -18.01 1.41
C TRP A 207 38.62 -18.35 2.22
N GLU A 208 38.50 -18.32 3.52
CA GLU A 208 39.59 -18.59 4.45
C GLU A 208 39.27 -19.78 5.36
N PRO A 209 40.24 -20.66 5.65
CA PRO A 209 40.03 -21.74 6.59
C PRO A 209 39.76 -21.22 8.01
N LEU A 210 38.76 -21.82 8.68
CA LEU A 210 38.41 -21.53 10.06
C LEU A 210 38.12 -22.82 10.81
N HIS A 211 38.72 -22.98 12.02
CA HIS A 211 38.29 -24.04 12.94
C HIS A 211 37.10 -23.57 13.77
N HIS A 212 35.92 -24.01 13.43
CA HIS A 212 34.69 -23.67 14.16
C HIS A 212 34.53 -24.64 15.36
N PRO A 213 34.17 -24.16 16.57
CA PRO A 213 34.13 -24.98 17.78
C PRO A 213 33.10 -26.12 17.76
N VAL A 214 32.07 -26.03 16.92
CA VAL A 214 31.01 -27.06 16.78
C VAL A 214 31.16 -27.81 15.47
N LEU A 215 31.47 -27.15 14.34
CA LEU A 215 31.51 -27.73 13.01
C LEU A 215 32.88 -28.32 12.61
N GLY A 216 33.93 -28.05 13.38
CA GLY A 216 35.29 -28.45 13.03
C GLY A 216 35.91 -27.51 11.97
N ASP A 217 36.65 -28.07 11.03
CA ASP A 217 37.33 -27.29 9.99
C ASP A 217 36.36 -26.92 8.88
N VAL A 218 36.17 -25.61 8.67
CA VAL A 218 35.30 -24.99 7.69
C VAL A 218 36.05 -23.91 6.92
N GLU A 219 35.45 -23.36 5.88
CA GLU A 219 35.90 -22.14 5.22
C GLU A 219 34.82 -21.05 5.41
N ILE A 220 35.24 -19.80 5.66
CA ILE A 220 34.40 -18.64 5.72
C ILE A 220 34.81 -17.65 4.66
N GLY A 221 33.79 -17.02 4.01
CA GLY A 221 34.02 -16.07 2.94
C GLY A 221 32.72 -15.78 2.17
N GLY A 222 32.83 -15.20 0.99
CA GLY A 222 31.74 -14.88 0.13
C GLY A 222 31.25 -13.45 0.28
N PHE A 223 30.12 -13.14 -0.33
CA PHE A 223 29.51 -11.80 -0.26
C PHE A 223 29.01 -11.49 1.15
N HIS A 224 29.19 -10.22 1.56
CA HIS A 224 28.65 -9.74 2.81
C HIS A 224 27.10 -9.74 2.76
N PRO A 225 26.42 -10.56 3.58
CA PRO A 225 25.00 -10.83 3.37
C PRO A 225 24.09 -9.61 3.61
N LYS A 226 24.44 -8.72 4.54
CA LYS A 226 23.63 -7.55 4.89
C LYS A 226 24.05 -6.26 4.19
N PHE A 227 25.37 -5.98 4.14
CA PHE A 227 25.89 -4.69 3.67
C PHE A 227 26.37 -4.70 2.21
N PHE A 228 26.13 -5.81 1.50
CA PHE A 228 26.32 -5.90 0.06
C PHE A 228 25.13 -6.61 -0.59
N SER A 229 24.81 -7.85 -0.17
CA SER A 229 23.74 -8.61 -0.83
C SER A 229 22.35 -8.02 -0.61
N GLN A 230 22.05 -7.50 0.59
CA GLN A 230 20.73 -6.95 0.93
C GLN A 230 20.67 -5.42 0.93
N ASN A 231 21.77 -4.74 1.16
CA ASN A 231 21.83 -3.27 1.10
C ASN A 231 22.96 -2.84 0.19
N GLY A 232 22.71 -1.87 -0.67
CA GLY A 232 23.75 -1.28 -1.50
C GLY A 232 24.83 -0.58 -0.68
N PRO A 233 26.08 -0.55 -1.17
CA PRO A 233 27.11 0.28 -0.58
C PRO A 233 26.71 1.76 -0.53
N THR A 234 27.23 2.48 0.46
CA THR A 234 26.80 3.86 0.74
C THR A 234 26.88 4.79 -0.46
N HIS A 235 27.88 4.61 -1.32
CA HIS A 235 28.11 5.49 -2.48
C HIS A 235 27.07 5.32 -3.61
N VAL A 236 26.29 4.22 -3.62
CA VAL A 236 25.21 4.00 -4.60
C VAL A 236 23.81 4.17 -4.01
N LEU A 237 23.71 4.28 -2.68
CA LEU A 237 22.40 4.38 -2.02
C LEU A 237 21.67 5.65 -2.37
N GLU A 238 22.34 6.79 -2.49
CA GLU A 238 21.70 8.10 -2.67
C GLU A 238 20.85 8.15 -3.93
N ASP A 239 21.38 7.67 -5.06
CA ASP A 239 20.64 7.64 -6.33
C ASP A 239 19.40 6.73 -6.25
N GLY A 240 19.57 5.50 -5.77
CA GLY A 240 18.48 4.53 -5.64
C GLY A 240 17.37 5.02 -4.70
N ILE A 241 17.73 5.54 -3.53
CA ILE A 241 16.79 6.09 -2.55
C ILE A 241 16.07 7.31 -3.11
N SER A 242 16.78 8.20 -3.81
CA SER A 242 16.20 9.41 -4.40
C SER A 242 15.15 9.07 -5.47
N ARG A 243 15.43 8.11 -6.34
CA ARG A 243 14.48 7.66 -7.35
C ARG A 243 13.25 6.99 -6.71
N GLN A 244 13.45 6.17 -5.70
CA GLN A 244 12.35 5.54 -4.98
C GLN A 244 11.51 6.58 -4.22
N ALA A 245 12.12 7.58 -3.60
CA ALA A 245 11.42 8.69 -2.98
C ALA A 245 10.61 9.51 -3.99
N LEU A 246 11.18 9.74 -5.18
CA LEU A 246 10.47 10.41 -6.28
C LEU A 246 9.25 9.59 -6.73
N PHE A 247 9.38 8.29 -6.88
CA PHE A 247 8.23 7.42 -7.20
C PHE A 247 7.13 7.53 -6.14
N ASN A 248 7.47 7.45 -4.86
CA ASN A 248 6.50 7.63 -3.77
C ASN A 248 5.83 9.01 -3.81
N PHE A 249 6.58 10.04 -4.13
CA PHE A 249 6.06 11.40 -4.27
C PHE A 249 5.11 11.52 -5.48
N GLU A 250 5.46 10.94 -6.63
CA GLU A 250 4.59 10.95 -7.80
C GLU A 250 3.30 10.13 -7.58
N MET A 251 3.37 9.01 -6.84
CA MET A 251 2.16 8.30 -6.39
C MET A 251 1.28 9.20 -5.51
N SER A 252 1.88 10.01 -4.63
CA SER A 252 1.12 10.89 -3.75
C SER A 252 0.34 11.99 -4.50
N LYS A 253 0.80 12.40 -5.67
CA LYS A 253 0.08 13.35 -6.53
C LYS A 253 -1.17 12.77 -7.19
N GLN A 254 -1.32 11.45 -7.16
CA GLN A 254 -2.47 10.77 -7.76
C GLN A 254 -3.63 10.57 -6.77
N LEU A 255 -3.43 10.91 -5.49
CA LEU A 255 -4.42 10.69 -4.44
C LEU A 255 -5.77 11.34 -4.78
N PRO A 256 -6.90 10.76 -4.33
CA PRO A 256 -8.20 11.39 -4.52
C PRO A 256 -8.25 12.73 -3.78
N LEU A 257 -8.88 13.72 -4.39
CA LEU A 257 -9.01 15.06 -3.83
C LEU A 257 -10.41 15.60 -4.13
N ILE A 258 -11.21 15.75 -3.09
CA ILE A 258 -12.49 16.46 -3.21
C ILE A 258 -12.21 17.95 -3.31
N ASP A 259 -12.69 18.55 -4.39
CA ASP A 259 -12.49 19.96 -4.74
C ASP A 259 -13.72 20.53 -5.43
N ASP A 260 -13.64 21.81 -5.85
CA ASP A 260 -14.72 22.53 -6.58
C ASP A 260 -16.10 22.38 -5.89
N VAL A 261 -16.10 22.51 -4.56
CA VAL A 261 -17.35 22.46 -3.79
C VAL A 261 -18.14 23.73 -4.01
N ASP A 262 -19.31 23.58 -4.62
CA ASP A 262 -20.22 24.70 -4.89
C ASP A 262 -21.63 24.44 -4.33
N THR A 263 -22.37 25.54 -4.09
CA THR A 263 -23.72 25.50 -3.57
C THR A 263 -24.67 26.35 -4.42
N SER A 264 -25.82 25.79 -4.79
CA SER A 264 -26.92 26.56 -5.40
C SER A 264 -28.18 26.46 -4.56
N ILE A 265 -28.90 27.57 -4.45
CA ILE A 265 -30.08 27.67 -3.56
C ILE A 265 -31.29 28.14 -4.38
N ARG A 266 -32.38 27.39 -4.28
CA ARG A 266 -33.70 27.82 -4.72
C ARG A 266 -34.57 28.13 -3.51
N VAL A 267 -35.28 29.25 -3.55
CA VAL A 267 -36.09 29.75 -2.42
C VAL A 267 -37.58 29.68 -2.75
N HIS A 268 -38.33 29.08 -1.85
CA HIS A 268 -39.79 29.02 -1.90
C HIS A 268 -40.34 29.68 -0.62
N ARG A 269 -41.03 30.83 -0.80
CA ARG A 269 -41.60 31.58 0.32
C ARG A 269 -43.05 31.18 0.51
N GLY A 270 -43.40 30.73 1.72
CA GLY A 270 -44.76 30.48 2.18
C GLY A 270 -45.18 31.51 3.24
N ASP A 271 -46.42 31.42 3.71
CA ASP A 271 -46.97 32.40 4.64
C ASP A 271 -46.27 32.38 6.01
N ASP A 272 -45.97 31.17 6.53
CA ASP A 272 -45.38 31.02 7.87
C ASP A 272 -43.93 30.50 7.82
N SER A 273 -43.39 30.20 6.66
CA SER A 273 -42.01 29.63 6.55
C SER A 273 -41.42 29.88 5.17
N THR A 274 -40.08 29.87 5.13
CA THR A 274 -39.32 29.86 3.89
C THR A 274 -38.61 28.53 3.72
N THR A 275 -38.78 27.89 2.59
CA THR A 275 -38.12 26.63 2.22
C THR A 275 -36.96 26.92 1.24
N TYR A 276 -35.80 26.37 1.54
CA TYR A 276 -34.61 26.45 0.71
C TYR A 276 -34.28 25.06 0.18
N GLU A 277 -34.21 24.90 -1.14
CA GLU A 277 -33.58 23.75 -1.77
C GLU A 277 -32.13 24.06 -1.99
N VAL A 278 -31.25 23.44 -1.19
CA VAL A 278 -29.79 23.61 -1.27
C VAL A 278 -29.22 22.42 -2.04
N THR A 279 -28.67 22.69 -3.21
CA THR A 279 -27.89 21.69 -3.96
C THR A 279 -26.42 21.93 -3.69
N VAL A 280 -25.71 20.89 -3.25
CA VAL A 280 -24.27 20.90 -3.03
C VAL A 280 -23.65 20.02 -4.09
N SER A 281 -22.67 20.53 -4.83
CA SER A 281 -21.89 19.80 -5.82
C SER A 281 -20.40 19.81 -5.47
N TRP A 282 -19.67 18.80 -5.94
CA TRP A 282 -18.22 18.68 -5.78
C TRP A 282 -17.64 17.84 -6.91
N THR A 283 -16.32 17.92 -7.08
CA THR A 283 -15.54 17.12 -8.04
C THR A 283 -14.42 16.38 -7.32
N ASN A 284 -14.06 15.19 -7.78
CA ASN A 284 -12.79 14.57 -7.42
C ASN A 284 -11.74 14.98 -8.47
N SER A 285 -10.90 15.93 -8.13
CA SER A 285 -9.82 16.42 -9.00
C SER A 285 -8.57 15.54 -8.98
N GLY A 286 -8.52 14.54 -8.09
CA GLY A 286 -7.47 13.54 -8.03
C GLY A 286 -7.52 12.55 -9.20
N GLN A 287 -6.52 11.69 -9.28
CA GLN A 287 -6.39 10.67 -10.32
C GLN A 287 -6.80 9.26 -9.85
N LEU A 288 -7.04 9.09 -8.55
CA LEU A 288 -7.62 7.89 -7.95
C LEU A 288 -9.06 8.15 -7.51
N PRO A 289 -9.94 7.15 -7.51
CA PRO A 289 -11.28 7.28 -6.97
C PRO A 289 -11.24 7.45 -5.44
N THR A 290 -12.27 8.01 -4.86
CA THR A 290 -12.38 8.12 -3.40
C THR A 290 -12.46 6.75 -2.69
N ALA A 291 -12.72 5.69 -3.43
CA ALA A 291 -12.49 4.30 -3.02
C ALA A 291 -12.26 3.41 -4.25
N LEU A 292 -11.23 2.57 -4.21
CA LEU A 292 -11.07 1.46 -5.14
C LEU A 292 -12.30 0.55 -5.09
N ARG A 293 -12.56 -0.21 -6.16
CA ARG A 293 -13.68 -1.15 -6.19
C ARG A 293 -13.64 -2.13 -5.00
N GLN A 294 -12.46 -2.66 -4.68
CA GLN A 294 -12.25 -3.48 -3.49
C GLN A 294 -12.51 -2.70 -2.19
N ALA A 295 -12.08 -1.45 -2.12
CA ALA A 295 -12.26 -0.61 -0.94
C ALA A 295 -13.72 -0.36 -0.60
N GLN A 296 -14.62 -0.38 -1.57
CA GLN A 296 -16.06 -0.24 -1.35
C GLN A 296 -16.65 -1.39 -0.51
N LEU A 297 -15.94 -2.50 -0.39
CA LEU A 297 -16.32 -3.65 0.46
C LEU A 297 -15.72 -3.57 1.87
N VAL A 298 -14.81 -2.64 2.10
CA VAL A 298 -14.10 -2.49 3.39
C VAL A 298 -14.80 -1.47 4.27
N LYS A 299 -15.29 -1.89 5.45
CA LYS A 299 -16.16 -1.08 6.32
C LYS A 299 -15.56 0.25 6.80
N ILE A 300 -14.23 0.35 6.86
CA ILE A 300 -13.56 1.58 7.30
C ILE A 300 -13.56 2.67 6.22
N VAL A 301 -13.74 2.30 4.94
CA VAL A 301 -13.86 3.24 3.82
C VAL A 301 -15.33 3.55 3.62
N GLN A 302 -15.74 4.71 4.09
CA GLN A 302 -17.13 5.14 4.01
C GLN A 302 -17.40 5.89 2.71
N GLU A 303 -18.64 5.81 2.24
CA GLU A 303 -19.13 6.63 1.12
C GLU A 303 -18.86 8.11 1.34
N ASP A 304 -18.73 8.88 0.27
CA ASP A 304 -18.67 10.32 0.35
C ASP A 304 -20.01 10.85 0.88
N ARG A 305 -19.94 11.80 1.78
CA ARG A 305 -21.10 12.27 2.56
C ARG A 305 -21.13 13.78 2.61
N VAL A 306 -22.34 14.31 2.61
CA VAL A 306 -22.56 15.75 2.78
C VAL A 306 -23.44 16.00 4.00
N ARG A 307 -23.07 17.03 4.76
CA ARG A 307 -23.83 17.54 5.91
C ARG A 307 -23.92 19.06 5.84
N LEU A 308 -25.08 19.57 6.22
CA LEU A 308 -25.23 20.99 6.55
C LEU A 308 -25.14 21.14 8.06
N GLU A 309 -24.42 22.14 8.51
CA GLU A 309 -24.28 22.51 9.92
C GLU A 309 -24.72 23.94 10.13
N PHE A 310 -25.60 24.14 11.12
CA PHE A 310 -26.10 25.42 11.56
C PHE A 310 -25.95 25.54 13.08
N ALA A 311 -26.07 26.74 13.63
CA ALA A 311 -25.98 26.95 15.07
C ALA A 311 -27.09 26.15 15.81
N ASP A 312 -26.76 25.53 16.93
CA ASP A 312 -27.68 24.71 17.75
C ASP A 312 -28.89 25.51 18.22
N SER A 313 -28.70 26.83 18.53
CA SER A 313 -29.78 27.75 18.90
C SER A 313 -30.91 27.88 17.85
N LEU A 314 -30.60 27.55 16.59
CA LEU A 314 -31.58 27.59 15.50
C LEU A 314 -32.26 26.23 15.25
N THR A 315 -31.57 25.14 15.57
CA THR A 315 -31.96 23.76 15.21
C THR A 315 -32.53 22.96 16.37
N GLU A 316 -32.30 23.38 17.61
CA GLU A 316 -32.73 22.70 18.81
C GLU A 316 -33.87 23.43 19.53
N GLY A 317 -34.53 22.73 20.48
CA GLY A 317 -35.65 23.22 21.30
C GLY A 317 -37.02 22.78 20.78
N ASP A 318 -38.08 23.18 21.51
CA ASP A 318 -39.44 22.77 21.21
C ASP A 318 -39.99 23.38 19.89
N THR A 319 -39.52 24.59 19.57
CA THR A 319 -39.88 25.33 18.35
C THR A 319 -38.66 25.87 17.63
N PRO A 320 -37.89 24.98 16.96
CA PRO A 320 -36.67 25.43 16.26
C PRO A 320 -37.00 26.39 15.12
N SER A 321 -36.19 27.45 14.99
CA SER A 321 -36.34 28.42 13.91
C SER A 321 -35.83 27.91 12.57
N LEU A 322 -35.11 26.79 12.54
CA LEU A 322 -34.59 26.12 11.36
C LEU A 322 -34.74 24.60 11.47
N ARG A 323 -35.19 23.97 10.39
CA ARG A 323 -35.24 22.52 10.27
C ARG A 323 -34.64 22.05 8.95
N ILE A 324 -33.72 21.07 9.00
CA ILE A 324 -33.34 20.30 7.82
C ILE A 324 -34.42 19.23 7.60
N VAL A 325 -35.19 19.39 6.56
CA VAL A 325 -36.34 18.53 6.23
C VAL A 325 -35.82 17.28 5.49
N THR A 326 -35.05 17.51 4.47
CA THR A 326 -34.37 16.45 3.69
C THR A 326 -32.85 16.56 3.87
N PRO A 327 -32.18 15.45 4.28
CA PRO A 327 -32.73 14.14 4.60
C PRO A 327 -33.51 14.12 5.92
N SER A 328 -34.53 13.27 5.97
CA SER A 328 -35.35 13.08 7.19
C SER A 328 -34.64 12.29 8.29
N ARG A 329 -33.50 11.67 7.98
CA ARG A 329 -32.67 10.88 8.92
C ARG A 329 -32.19 11.75 10.07
N ARG A 330 -32.08 11.11 11.27
CA ARG A 330 -31.70 11.81 12.51
C ARG A 330 -30.35 12.55 12.41
N ASN A 331 -29.37 11.96 11.71
CA ASN A 331 -28.02 12.53 11.58
C ASN A 331 -27.91 13.61 10.49
N LYS A 332 -28.97 13.84 9.71
CA LYS A 332 -29.02 14.84 8.64
C LYS A 332 -27.86 14.78 7.62
N VAL A 333 -27.35 13.58 7.36
CA VAL A 333 -26.25 13.31 6.43
C VAL A 333 -26.79 12.62 5.18
N ILE A 334 -26.37 13.06 3.99
CA ILE A 334 -26.61 12.38 2.72
C ILE A 334 -25.35 11.65 2.30
N SER A 335 -25.49 10.34 2.06
CA SER A 335 -24.44 9.52 1.42
C SER A 335 -24.62 9.57 -0.09
N ALA A 336 -23.52 9.73 -0.83
CA ALA A 336 -23.51 9.92 -2.28
C ALA A 336 -22.70 8.84 -3.02
N GLY A 337 -22.34 7.73 -2.35
CA GLY A 337 -21.42 6.74 -2.90
C GLY A 337 -19.99 7.27 -2.93
N TRP A 338 -19.17 6.73 -3.82
CA TRP A 338 -17.77 7.15 -4.01
C TRP A 338 -17.63 7.91 -5.33
N THR A 339 -16.70 8.85 -5.41
CA THR A 339 -16.51 9.75 -6.54
C THR A 339 -15.31 9.31 -7.37
N GLU A 340 -15.55 9.05 -8.66
CA GLU A 340 -14.49 8.68 -9.61
C GLU A 340 -13.62 9.90 -9.98
N PRO A 341 -12.38 9.68 -10.52
CA PRO A 341 -11.55 10.77 -11.01
C PRO A 341 -12.28 11.64 -12.06
N GLY A 342 -12.29 12.95 -11.85
CA GLY A 342 -12.96 13.92 -12.72
C GLY A 342 -14.48 13.88 -12.66
N GLU A 343 -15.09 13.01 -11.86
CA GLU A 343 -16.54 12.96 -11.71
C GLU A 343 -17.02 14.14 -10.86
N GLN A 344 -18.09 14.79 -11.33
CA GLN A 344 -18.85 15.76 -10.54
C GLN A 344 -20.10 15.10 -9.97
N LYS A 345 -20.28 15.22 -8.67
CA LYS A 345 -21.47 14.75 -7.94
C LYS A 345 -22.25 15.89 -7.33
N SER A 346 -23.52 15.62 -7.02
CA SER A 346 -24.33 16.57 -6.27
C SER A 346 -25.36 15.85 -5.40
N VAL A 347 -25.73 16.53 -4.31
CA VAL A 347 -26.84 16.13 -3.44
C VAL A 347 -27.74 17.31 -3.14
N ARG A 348 -28.99 17.05 -2.74
CA ARG A 348 -29.97 18.10 -2.46
C ARG A 348 -30.48 17.98 -1.03
N PHE A 349 -30.50 19.12 -0.35
CA PHE A 349 -31.13 19.32 0.95
C PHE A 349 -32.37 20.18 0.83
N GLU A 350 -33.35 19.94 1.68
CA GLU A 350 -34.45 20.85 1.94
C GLU A 350 -34.29 21.39 3.35
N VAL A 351 -34.17 22.71 3.45
CA VAL A 351 -34.06 23.42 4.72
C VAL A 351 -35.26 24.38 4.85
N ARG A 352 -35.91 24.41 5.99
CA ARG A 352 -37.01 25.29 6.27
C ARG A 352 -36.73 26.19 7.45
N THR A 353 -37.01 27.47 7.29
CA THR A 353 -36.85 28.49 8.34
C THR A 353 -38.20 29.08 8.73
N TYR A 354 -38.33 29.52 9.96
CA TYR A 354 -39.53 30.09 10.56
C TYR A 354 -39.20 31.44 11.20
N GLY A 355 -39.77 32.54 10.67
CA GLY A 355 -39.66 33.88 11.28
C GLY A 355 -38.27 34.50 11.32
N ILE A 356 -37.29 33.96 10.60
CA ILE A 356 -35.91 34.49 10.53
C ILE A 356 -35.54 34.88 9.09
N PRO A 357 -34.95 36.07 8.87
CA PRO A 357 -34.75 36.60 7.50
C PRO A 357 -33.54 36.05 6.80
N GLY A 358 -32.57 35.52 7.53
CA GLY A 358 -31.34 34.95 6.96
C GLY A 358 -30.63 34.07 7.97
N VAL A 359 -29.89 33.10 7.50
CA VAL A 359 -29.18 32.12 8.31
C VAL A 359 -27.83 31.80 7.69
N GLU A 360 -26.79 31.82 8.53
CA GLU A 360 -25.46 31.33 8.15
C GLU A 360 -25.29 29.91 8.65
N GLY A 361 -24.60 29.11 7.85
CA GLY A 361 -24.22 27.73 8.14
C GLY A 361 -22.97 27.32 7.40
N THR A 362 -22.66 26.03 7.47
CA THR A 362 -21.50 25.44 6.79
C THR A 362 -21.91 24.16 6.09
N VAL A 363 -21.48 24.00 4.87
CA VAL A 363 -21.51 22.73 4.14
C VAL A 363 -20.24 21.96 4.43
N HIS A 364 -20.39 20.67 4.78
CA HIS A 364 -19.29 19.74 4.92
C HIS A 364 -19.40 18.67 3.86
N VAL A 365 -18.44 18.57 2.96
CA VAL A 365 -18.26 17.44 2.06
C VAL A 365 -17.15 16.57 2.64
N MET A 366 -17.49 15.34 2.98
CA MET A 366 -16.64 14.43 3.73
C MET A 366 -16.38 13.19 2.91
N SER A 367 -15.15 12.95 2.52
CA SER A 367 -14.67 11.72 1.89
C SER A 367 -13.62 11.06 2.76
N THR A 368 -13.69 9.75 2.94
CA THR A 368 -12.70 9.03 3.75
C THR A 368 -11.29 9.22 3.20
N ARG A 369 -11.13 9.24 1.88
CA ARG A 369 -9.82 9.35 1.21
C ARG A 369 -9.63 10.62 0.39
N GLY A 370 -10.74 11.25 -0.04
CA GLY A 370 -10.70 12.52 -0.76
C GLY A 370 -10.63 13.75 0.14
N GLY A 371 -10.68 13.57 1.47
CA GLY A 371 -10.54 14.65 2.44
C GLY A 371 -11.87 15.25 2.93
N LEU A 372 -11.75 16.36 3.64
CA LEU A 372 -12.87 17.13 4.20
C LEU A 372 -12.80 18.56 3.66
N VAL A 373 -13.84 18.96 2.94
CA VAL A 373 -14.00 20.35 2.48
C VAL A 373 -15.16 21.00 3.22
N LYS A 374 -14.94 22.23 3.69
CA LYS A 374 -15.94 23.06 4.35
C LYS A 374 -16.12 24.35 3.58
N VAL A 375 -17.36 24.67 3.21
CA VAL A 375 -17.69 25.93 2.57
C VAL A 375 -18.80 26.65 3.32
N PRO A 376 -18.81 27.99 3.40
CA PRO A 376 -19.89 28.73 4.02
C PRO A 376 -21.19 28.58 3.23
N LEU A 377 -22.30 28.56 3.94
CA LEU A 377 -23.65 28.51 3.39
C LEU A 377 -24.46 29.69 3.96
N VAL A 378 -25.02 30.49 3.08
CA VAL A 378 -25.89 31.62 3.50
C VAL A 378 -27.26 31.44 2.90
N LEU A 379 -28.26 31.24 3.75
CA LEU A 379 -29.67 31.18 3.36
C LEU A 379 -30.32 32.55 3.53
N GLY A 380 -31.09 33.00 2.53
CA GLY A 380 -31.88 34.18 2.68
C GLY A 380 -31.16 35.53 2.48
N GLN A 381 -30.10 35.59 1.69
CA GLN A 381 -29.67 36.89 1.16
C GLN A 381 -30.68 37.47 0.19
N PRO A 382 -30.83 38.79 0.21
CA PRO A 382 -31.86 39.51 -0.55
C PRO A 382 -31.75 39.38 -2.07
#